data_da97988674b2e96977af8750d66a16df
#
_entry.id   da97988674b2e96977af8750d66a16df
#
_cell.length_a   1.000
_cell.length_b   1.000
_cell.length_c   1.000
_cell.angle_alpha   90.00
_cell.angle_beta   90.00
_cell.angle_gamma   90.00
#
_symmetry.space_group_name_H-M   'P 1'
#
loop_
_entity.id
_entity.type
_entity.pdbx_description
1 polymer ?
#
loop_
_entity_poly.entity_id
_entity_poly.type
_entity_poly.pdbx_seq_one_letter_code
_entity_poly.pdbx_strand_id
1 'polypeptide(L)'
;SRLDCPVLIQACDDDFDKLQLENRRDAFCGKLSLCNNLWQYGIKYTLTARHTCPVDGEEFHADVSRFARICAVVKAMRTARIAQIGARVMPFRTVRYSEKLLQQCGITVETEDFSEIMADIEAIDDDALVAAKADEIRAYANIVPGIGDEKVLKQARLCIAIENWMRDHHCDASAIQCWDTPEANYGCAMCLVMSMMGQKGMPSACETDVMGAVSMLALLRASGVAPIYQDWNNNYKNEPDKCINVHCSNYPACAFEGKPELGNLDILATTLGTLSLIHISEPTRLGM
;
A
#
# COMPACT_ATOMS: atom_id res chain seq x y z
N SER A 1 13.03 -31.75 -2.90
CA SER A 1 12.21 -31.27 -4.01
C SER A 1 13.10 -30.49 -4.99
N ARG A 2 12.90 -30.71 -6.31
CA ARG A 2 13.56 -29.89 -7.36
C ARG A 2 12.82 -28.58 -7.59
N LEU A 3 11.67 -28.42 -6.95
CA LEU A 3 10.83 -27.21 -7.05
C LEU A 3 10.99 -26.40 -5.76
N ASP A 4 11.62 -25.25 -5.84
CA ASP A 4 11.68 -24.28 -4.76
C ASP A 4 10.51 -23.28 -4.91
N CYS A 5 9.30 -23.80 -4.73
CA CYS A 5 8.08 -23.02 -4.85
C CYS A 5 7.05 -23.43 -3.81
N PRO A 6 6.12 -22.55 -3.43
CA PRO A 6 4.96 -22.89 -2.62
C PRO A 6 4.10 -23.96 -3.29
N VAL A 7 3.50 -24.85 -2.48
CA VAL A 7 2.72 -26.00 -2.97
C VAL A 7 1.31 -25.91 -2.41
N LEU A 8 0.31 -25.97 -3.29
CA LEU A 8 -1.10 -26.13 -2.95
C LEU A 8 -1.54 -27.53 -3.35
N ILE A 9 -2.15 -28.28 -2.44
CA ILE A 9 -2.63 -29.66 -2.66
C ILE A 9 -4.15 -29.66 -2.77
N GLN A 10 -4.64 -30.19 -3.89
CA GLN A 10 -6.05 -30.39 -4.19
C GLN A 10 -6.32 -31.89 -4.43
N ALA A 11 -7.54 -32.34 -4.25
CA ALA A 11 -8.06 -33.63 -4.71
C ALA A 11 -9.45 -33.45 -5.31
N CYS A 12 -9.76 -34.18 -6.37
CA CYS A 12 -11.08 -34.13 -7.00
C CYS A 12 -12.11 -34.94 -6.20
N ASP A 13 -13.37 -34.54 -6.28
CA ASP A 13 -14.48 -35.32 -5.74
C ASP A 13 -14.65 -36.66 -6.48
N ASP A 14 -15.16 -37.65 -5.79
CA ASP A 14 -15.75 -38.82 -6.43
C ASP A 14 -17.18 -38.53 -6.89
N ASP A 15 -17.57 -39.10 -8.02
CA ASP A 15 -18.95 -39.00 -8.48
C ASP A 15 -19.84 -39.88 -7.58
N PHE A 16 -20.89 -39.35 -6.96
CA PHE A 16 -21.74 -40.05 -6.00
C PHE A 16 -22.43 -41.30 -6.57
N ASP A 17 -22.62 -41.35 -7.88
CA ASP A 17 -23.19 -42.50 -8.60
C ASP A 17 -22.12 -43.54 -9.01
N LYS A 18 -20.84 -43.28 -8.73
CA LYS A 18 -19.68 -44.09 -9.12
C LYS A 18 -18.75 -44.40 -7.93
N LEU A 19 -19.33 -44.78 -6.80
CA LEU A 19 -18.57 -45.07 -5.58
C LEU A 19 -18.06 -46.49 -5.48
N GLN A 20 -18.37 -47.37 -6.47
CA GLN A 20 -17.86 -48.74 -6.52
C GLN A 20 -16.36 -48.74 -6.72
N LEU A 21 -15.71 -49.79 -6.24
CA LEU A 21 -14.25 -49.90 -6.18
C LEU A 21 -13.58 -49.65 -7.54
N GLU A 22 -14.18 -50.13 -8.63
CA GLU A 22 -13.68 -50.01 -10.00
C GLU A 22 -13.91 -48.64 -10.63
N ASN A 23 -14.78 -47.82 -10.07
CA ASN A 23 -15.20 -46.54 -10.69
C ASN A 23 -14.78 -45.32 -9.89
N ARG A 24 -14.55 -45.46 -8.59
CA ARG A 24 -14.15 -44.32 -7.74
C ARG A 24 -12.73 -43.87 -8.02
N ARG A 25 -12.48 -42.59 -7.89
CA ARG A 25 -11.14 -41.98 -8.03
C ARG A 25 -10.28 -42.21 -6.79
N ASP A 26 -10.90 -42.27 -5.63
CA ASP A 26 -10.24 -42.40 -4.32
C ASP A 26 -9.20 -41.27 -4.07
N ALA A 27 -9.49 -40.10 -4.61
CA ALA A 27 -8.52 -39.01 -4.66
C ALA A 27 -8.22 -38.40 -3.29
N PHE A 28 -9.16 -38.47 -2.33
CA PHE A 28 -8.91 -38.03 -0.96
C PHE A 28 -7.87 -38.92 -0.26
N CYS A 29 -7.96 -40.22 -0.43
CA CYS A 29 -6.95 -41.18 0.08
C CYS A 29 -5.56 -40.85 -0.51
N GLY A 30 -5.51 -40.62 -1.82
CA GLY A 30 -4.28 -40.18 -2.50
C GLY A 30 -3.73 -38.84 -1.96
N LYS A 31 -4.60 -37.87 -1.66
CA LYS A 31 -4.21 -36.61 -1.04
C LYS A 31 -3.60 -36.82 0.34
N LEU A 32 -4.20 -37.66 1.19
CA LEU A 32 -3.65 -37.98 2.51
C LEU A 32 -2.27 -38.63 2.43
N SER A 33 -2.09 -39.59 1.51
CA SER A 33 -0.81 -40.23 1.25
C SER A 33 0.24 -39.24 0.77
N LEU A 34 -0.10 -38.39 -0.20
CA LEU A 34 0.79 -37.34 -0.70
C LEU A 34 1.21 -36.37 0.41
N CYS A 35 0.25 -35.89 1.19
CA CYS A 35 0.51 -34.97 2.30
C CYS A 35 1.44 -35.60 3.34
N ASN A 36 1.23 -36.87 3.69
CA ASN A 36 2.11 -37.57 4.59
C ASN A 36 3.54 -37.67 4.04
N ASN A 37 3.70 -38.03 2.77
CA ASN A 37 5.01 -38.08 2.13
C ASN A 37 5.70 -36.70 2.16
N LEU A 38 4.99 -35.62 1.79
CA LEU A 38 5.56 -34.26 1.83
C LEU A 38 6.00 -33.90 3.26
N TRP A 39 5.18 -34.25 4.27
CA TRP A 39 5.51 -34.01 5.67
C TRP A 39 6.77 -34.77 6.11
N GLN A 40 6.90 -36.05 5.73
CA GLN A 40 8.09 -36.87 6.03
C GLN A 40 9.37 -36.30 5.40
N TYR A 41 9.25 -35.70 4.22
CA TYR A 41 10.37 -35.02 3.54
C TYR A 41 10.58 -33.57 4.00
N GLY A 42 9.84 -33.09 4.99
CA GLY A 42 9.94 -31.69 5.49
C GLY A 42 9.47 -30.64 4.50
N ILE A 43 8.69 -31.02 3.49
CA ILE A 43 8.17 -30.10 2.48
C ILE A 43 6.87 -29.48 2.98
N LYS A 44 6.85 -28.15 3.12
CA LYS A 44 5.66 -27.40 3.51
C LYS A 44 4.67 -27.33 2.35
N TYR A 45 3.38 -27.46 2.67
CA TYR A 45 2.29 -27.35 1.70
C TYR A 45 1.06 -26.67 2.32
N THR A 46 0.17 -26.21 1.48
CA THR A 46 -1.15 -25.66 1.83
C THR A 46 -2.22 -26.58 1.28
N LEU A 47 -3.34 -26.70 1.99
CA LEU A 47 -4.51 -27.46 1.55
C LEU A 47 -5.61 -26.55 1.04
N THR A 48 -6.43 -27.08 0.14
CA THR A 48 -7.75 -26.50 -0.19
C THR A 48 -8.65 -26.49 1.03
N ALA A 49 -9.63 -25.59 1.09
CA ALA A 49 -10.57 -25.45 2.22
C ALA A 49 -11.35 -26.75 2.48
N ARG A 50 -11.76 -27.42 1.42
CA ARG A 50 -12.38 -28.76 1.50
C ARG A 50 -11.35 -29.87 1.27
N HIS A 51 -11.68 -31.07 1.75
CA HIS A 51 -10.87 -32.27 1.52
C HIS A 51 -10.73 -32.55 0.03
N THR A 52 -11.86 -32.47 -0.67
CA THR A 52 -11.97 -32.62 -2.13
C THR A 52 -12.78 -31.47 -2.70
N CYS A 53 -12.52 -31.10 -3.93
CA CYS A 53 -13.28 -30.10 -4.69
C CYS A 53 -12.99 -30.27 -6.20
N PRO A 54 -13.95 -29.99 -7.08
CA PRO A 54 -13.70 -30.02 -8.53
C PRO A 54 -12.76 -28.87 -8.92
N VAL A 55 -11.89 -29.11 -9.91
CA VAL A 55 -10.90 -28.11 -10.38
C VAL A 55 -11.51 -26.94 -11.11
N ASP A 56 -12.70 -27.09 -11.63
CA ASP A 56 -13.50 -26.07 -12.31
C ASP A 56 -14.55 -25.41 -11.40
N GLY A 57 -14.55 -25.78 -10.08
CA GLY A 57 -15.47 -25.24 -9.10
C GLY A 57 -15.03 -23.88 -8.55
N GLU A 58 -16.01 -23.03 -8.20
CA GLU A 58 -15.78 -21.70 -7.64
C GLU A 58 -14.92 -21.74 -6.36
N GLU A 59 -15.12 -22.76 -5.52
CA GLU A 59 -14.34 -22.93 -4.28
C GLU A 59 -12.86 -23.18 -4.54
N PHE A 60 -12.53 -24.00 -5.55
CA PHE A 60 -11.14 -24.20 -5.93
C PHE A 60 -10.51 -22.92 -6.49
N HIS A 61 -11.25 -22.17 -7.31
CA HIS A 61 -10.78 -20.89 -7.82
C HIS A 61 -10.56 -19.86 -6.69
N ALA A 62 -11.43 -19.86 -5.68
CA ALA A 62 -11.25 -19.03 -4.49
C ALA A 62 -9.99 -19.44 -3.68
N ASP A 63 -9.76 -20.75 -3.49
CA ASP A 63 -8.58 -21.28 -2.81
C ASP A 63 -7.27 -20.94 -3.57
N VAL A 64 -7.26 -21.10 -4.89
CA VAL A 64 -6.10 -20.72 -5.74
C VAL A 64 -5.85 -19.21 -5.65
N SER A 65 -6.89 -18.39 -5.74
CA SER A 65 -6.80 -16.93 -5.62
C SER A 65 -6.22 -16.53 -4.26
N ARG A 66 -6.74 -17.10 -3.16
CA ARG A 66 -6.24 -16.86 -1.81
C ARG A 66 -4.77 -17.29 -1.67
N PHE A 67 -4.43 -18.47 -2.17
CA PHE A 67 -3.06 -18.98 -2.13
C PHE A 67 -2.09 -18.09 -2.90
N ALA A 68 -2.47 -17.65 -4.10
CA ALA A 68 -1.66 -16.75 -4.93
C ALA A 68 -1.42 -15.41 -4.22
N ARG A 69 -2.44 -14.84 -3.56
CA ARG A 69 -2.31 -13.59 -2.79
C ARG A 69 -1.37 -13.76 -1.59
N ILE A 70 -1.48 -14.86 -0.85
CA ILE A 70 -0.55 -15.17 0.25
C ILE A 70 0.89 -15.25 -0.28
N CYS A 71 1.10 -15.96 -1.40
CA CYS A 71 2.42 -16.05 -2.03
C CYS A 71 2.95 -14.69 -2.47
N ALA A 72 2.09 -13.82 -3.01
CA ALA A 72 2.47 -12.46 -3.42
C ALA A 72 2.93 -11.61 -2.22
N VAL A 73 2.20 -11.66 -1.10
CA VAL A 73 2.60 -10.97 0.15
C VAL A 73 3.93 -11.49 0.66
N VAL A 74 4.07 -12.80 0.82
CA VAL A 74 5.31 -13.41 1.34
C VAL A 74 6.50 -13.08 0.44
N LYS A 75 6.32 -13.14 -0.88
CA LYS A 75 7.37 -12.78 -1.84
C LYS A 75 7.80 -11.32 -1.67
N ALA A 76 6.83 -10.40 -1.62
CA ALA A 76 7.11 -8.98 -1.46
C ALA A 76 7.84 -8.70 -0.13
N MET A 77 7.35 -9.24 0.99
CA MET A 77 7.94 -8.98 2.31
C MET A 77 9.37 -9.54 2.47
N ARG A 78 9.78 -10.50 1.67
CA ARG A 78 11.15 -11.05 1.73
C ARG A 78 12.22 -10.15 1.14
N THR A 79 11.84 -9.18 0.31
CA THR A 79 12.77 -8.33 -0.45
C THR A 79 12.30 -6.89 -0.54
N ALA A 80 11.33 -6.48 0.28
CA ALA A 80 10.76 -5.14 0.24
C ALA A 80 11.82 -4.07 0.53
N ARG A 81 11.77 -2.99 -0.24
CA ARG A 81 12.57 -1.79 -0.02
C ARG A 81 11.62 -0.64 0.29
N ILE A 82 11.78 -0.08 1.47
CA ILE A 82 10.91 0.99 1.98
C ILE A 82 11.70 2.28 2.04
N ALA A 83 11.23 3.29 1.33
CA ALA A 83 11.79 4.64 1.43
C ALA A 83 11.39 5.27 2.77
N GLN A 84 12.34 5.80 3.50
CA GLN A 84 12.09 6.73 4.59
C GLN A 84 12.60 8.11 4.17
N ILE A 85 11.69 9.02 3.83
CA ILE A 85 12.05 10.37 3.37
C ILE A 85 11.79 11.36 4.50
N GLY A 86 12.87 11.99 4.95
CA GLY A 86 12.87 12.90 6.09
C GLY A 86 12.90 12.22 7.45
N ALA A 87 12.77 13.02 8.49
CA ALA A 87 12.87 12.61 9.88
C ALA A 87 11.49 12.41 10.53
N ARG A 88 11.37 11.40 11.37
CA ARG A 88 10.19 11.25 12.23
C ARG A 88 10.03 12.45 13.13
N VAL A 89 8.90 13.11 13.09
CA VAL A 89 8.61 14.26 13.98
C VAL A 89 8.57 13.83 15.46
N MET A 90 8.97 14.72 16.35
CA MET A 90 9.19 14.42 17.77
C MET A 90 7.96 13.80 18.48
N PRO A 91 6.71 14.27 18.30
CA PRO A 91 5.57 13.73 19.00
C PRO A 91 5.19 12.31 18.57
N PHE A 92 5.50 11.88 17.35
CA PHE A 92 5.13 10.56 16.82
C PHE A 92 6.06 9.42 17.29
N ARG A 93 6.17 9.24 18.60
CA ARG A 93 7.00 8.17 19.20
C ARG A 93 6.43 6.77 18.96
N THR A 94 5.15 6.67 18.66
CA THR A 94 4.46 5.41 18.38
C THR A 94 4.91 4.77 17.07
N VAL A 95 5.35 5.56 16.09
CA VAL A 95 5.80 5.07 14.78
C VAL A 95 7.29 4.71 14.72
N ARG A 96 7.93 4.56 15.89
CA ARG A 96 9.30 4.07 15.96
C ARG A 96 9.37 2.60 15.54
N TYR A 97 10.39 2.25 14.81
CA TYR A 97 10.64 0.90 14.34
C TYR A 97 12.08 0.47 14.60
N SER A 98 12.37 -0.81 14.42
CA SER A 98 13.73 -1.35 14.47
C SER A 98 14.15 -1.78 13.07
N GLU A 99 15.02 -1.00 12.46
CA GLU A 99 15.57 -1.29 11.13
C GLU A 99 16.26 -2.66 11.09
N LYS A 100 17.00 -3.03 12.16
CA LYS A 100 17.68 -4.32 12.26
C LYS A 100 16.70 -5.50 12.27
N LEU A 101 15.52 -5.36 12.88
CA LEU A 101 14.49 -6.39 12.86
C LEU A 101 13.85 -6.50 11.48
N LEU A 102 13.61 -5.38 10.81
CA LEU A 102 13.12 -5.39 9.43
C LEU A 102 14.12 -6.08 8.49
N GLN A 103 15.40 -5.76 8.62
CA GLN A 103 16.45 -6.38 7.82
C GLN A 103 16.56 -7.89 8.05
N GLN A 104 16.36 -8.38 9.28
CA GLN A 104 16.28 -9.81 9.57
C GLN A 104 15.10 -10.49 8.87
N CYS A 105 14.03 -9.75 8.60
CA CYS A 105 12.87 -10.24 7.84
C CYS A 105 13.05 -10.11 6.31
N GLY A 106 14.16 -9.52 5.84
CA GLY A 106 14.43 -9.28 4.43
C GLY A 106 13.95 -7.92 3.91
N ILE A 107 13.50 -7.03 4.81
CA ILE A 107 13.02 -5.70 4.46
C ILE A 107 14.14 -4.69 4.67
N THR A 108 14.48 -3.95 3.62
CA THR A 108 15.48 -2.87 3.67
C THR A 108 14.79 -1.51 3.76
N VAL A 109 15.32 -0.61 4.59
CA VAL A 109 14.87 0.78 4.64
C VAL A 109 15.96 1.65 4.00
N GLU A 110 15.56 2.44 3.00
CA GLU A 110 16.40 3.43 2.34
C GLU A 110 16.03 4.80 2.87
N THR A 111 16.96 5.45 3.55
CA THR A 111 16.70 6.72 4.22
C THR A 111 17.28 7.88 3.42
N GLU A 112 16.46 8.90 3.18
CA GLU A 112 16.86 10.14 2.53
C GLU A 112 16.55 11.35 3.42
N ASP A 113 17.47 12.27 3.50
CA ASP A 113 17.23 13.56 4.16
C ASP A 113 16.34 14.45 3.29
N PHE A 114 15.42 15.16 3.93
CA PHE A 114 14.50 16.00 3.16
C PHE A 114 15.22 17.16 2.45
N SER A 115 16.41 17.58 2.91
CA SER A 115 17.22 18.58 2.21
C SER A 115 17.76 18.10 0.86
N GLU A 116 18.04 16.80 0.70
CA GLU A 116 18.43 16.22 -0.58
C GLU A 116 17.25 16.21 -1.56
N ILE A 117 16.05 15.87 -1.10
CA ILE A 117 14.82 15.99 -1.92
C ILE A 117 14.60 17.45 -2.36
N MET A 118 14.89 18.42 -1.48
CA MET A 118 14.82 19.85 -1.86
C MET A 118 15.83 20.22 -2.94
N ALA A 119 17.06 19.71 -2.85
CA ALA A 119 18.08 19.90 -3.87
C ALA A 119 17.68 19.26 -5.21
N ASP A 120 17.09 18.05 -5.16
CA ASP A 120 16.55 17.40 -6.37
C ASP A 120 15.43 18.21 -7.02
N ILE A 121 14.55 18.82 -6.22
CA ILE A 121 13.50 19.71 -6.74
C ILE A 121 14.10 20.93 -7.45
N GLU A 122 15.13 21.54 -6.87
CA GLU A 122 15.81 22.69 -7.46
C GLU A 122 16.58 22.34 -8.74
N ALA A 123 17.06 21.12 -8.84
CA ALA A 123 17.78 20.60 -9.99
C ALA A 123 16.89 20.27 -11.20
N ILE A 124 15.55 20.27 -11.04
CA ILE A 124 14.63 20.03 -12.16
C ILE A 124 14.67 21.26 -13.10
N ASP A 125 15.26 21.09 -14.27
CA ASP A 125 15.38 22.12 -15.32
C ASP A 125 14.46 21.86 -16.54
N ASP A 126 13.72 20.74 -16.56
CA ASP A 126 12.79 20.39 -17.65
C ASP A 126 11.38 20.94 -17.36
N ASP A 127 11.09 22.11 -17.86
CA ASP A 127 9.78 22.74 -17.74
C ASP A 127 8.67 21.96 -18.45
N ALA A 128 8.97 21.20 -19.50
CA ALA A 128 7.98 20.38 -20.18
C ALA A 128 7.57 19.17 -19.32
N LEU A 129 8.51 18.56 -18.62
CA LEU A 129 8.24 17.50 -17.66
C LEU A 129 7.37 18.02 -16.50
N VAL A 130 7.69 19.20 -15.97
CA VAL A 130 6.91 19.84 -14.89
C VAL A 130 5.49 20.16 -15.36
N ALA A 131 5.32 20.70 -16.57
CA ALA A 131 4.01 20.99 -17.13
C ALA A 131 3.18 19.69 -17.33
N ALA A 132 3.78 18.63 -17.85
CA ALA A 132 3.12 17.34 -18.01
C ALA A 132 2.67 16.75 -16.66
N LYS A 133 3.50 16.86 -15.61
CA LYS A 133 3.13 16.42 -14.25
C LYS A 133 2.00 17.30 -13.67
N ALA A 134 2.02 18.60 -13.92
CA ALA A 134 0.93 19.49 -13.50
C ALA A 134 -0.40 19.13 -14.18
N ASP A 135 -0.36 18.74 -15.45
CA ASP A 135 -1.55 18.26 -16.17
C ASP A 135 -2.03 16.90 -15.62
N GLU A 136 -1.10 16.01 -15.23
CA GLU A 136 -1.44 14.77 -14.51
C GLU A 136 -2.17 15.08 -13.20
N ILE A 137 -1.69 16.06 -12.41
CA ILE A 137 -2.34 16.51 -11.17
C ILE A 137 -3.75 17.04 -11.45
N ARG A 138 -3.93 17.88 -12.49
CA ARG A 138 -5.26 18.41 -12.86
C ARG A 138 -6.21 17.31 -13.35
N ALA A 139 -5.67 16.29 -14.01
CA ALA A 139 -6.44 15.12 -14.39
C ALA A 139 -6.82 14.26 -13.18
N TYR A 140 -5.94 14.18 -12.17
CA TYR A 140 -6.13 13.39 -10.95
C TYR A 140 -7.18 13.98 -10.02
N ALA A 141 -7.16 15.29 -9.78
CA ALA A 141 -8.04 15.96 -8.83
C ALA A 141 -8.64 17.26 -9.39
N ASN A 142 -9.79 17.68 -8.87
CA ASN A 142 -10.38 18.99 -9.15
C ASN A 142 -9.65 20.04 -8.31
N ILE A 143 -9.10 21.06 -8.95
CA ILE A 143 -8.44 22.15 -8.23
C ILE A 143 -9.51 23.10 -7.67
N VAL A 144 -9.50 23.30 -6.35
CA VAL A 144 -10.43 24.21 -5.68
C VAL A 144 -10.16 25.66 -6.11
N PRO A 145 -11.20 26.49 -6.34
CA PRO A 145 -11.02 27.91 -6.67
C PRO A 145 -10.13 28.64 -5.65
N GLY A 146 -9.20 29.45 -6.15
CA GLY A 146 -8.25 30.20 -5.32
C GLY A 146 -6.86 29.54 -5.20
N ILE A 147 -6.68 28.32 -5.70
CA ILE A 147 -5.37 27.68 -5.84
C ILE A 147 -4.74 28.12 -7.16
N GLY A 148 -3.66 28.89 -7.08
CA GLY A 148 -2.93 29.37 -8.25
C GLY A 148 -2.09 28.28 -8.92
N ASP A 149 -1.83 28.44 -10.23
CA ASP A 149 -1.00 27.53 -11.02
C ASP A 149 0.41 27.33 -10.44
N GLU A 150 0.98 28.36 -9.84
CA GLU A 150 2.29 28.28 -9.18
C GLU A 150 2.35 27.15 -8.14
N LYS A 151 1.28 26.97 -7.37
CA LYS A 151 1.19 25.92 -6.34
C LYS A 151 1.10 24.52 -6.96
N VAL A 152 0.36 24.40 -8.06
CA VAL A 152 0.28 23.15 -8.81
C VAL A 152 1.64 22.77 -9.40
N LEU A 153 2.38 23.74 -9.93
CA LEU A 153 3.73 23.55 -10.46
C LEU A 153 4.73 23.17 -9.35
N LYS A 154 4.63 23.75 -8.15
CA LYS A 154 5.42 23.33 -6.99
C LYS A 154 5.13 21.89 -6.60
N GLN A 155 3.86 21.49 -6.52
CA GLN A 155 3.49 20.11 -6.27
C GLN A 155 3.97 19.17 -7.39
N ALA A 156 3.95 19.60 -8.63
CA ALA A 156 4.46 18.82 -9.75
C ALA A 156 5.96 18.53 -9.60
N ARG A 157 6.78 19.52 -9.26
CA ARG A 157 8.21 19.34 -9.00
C ARG A 157 8.47 18.40 -7.83
N LEU A 158 7.71 18.54 -6.73
CA LEU A 158 7.78 17.65 -5.58
C LEU A 158 7.44 16.20 -5.95
N CYS A 159 6.37 15.98 -6.71
CA CYS A 159 5.99 14.65 -7.20
C CYS A 159 7.10 14.05 -8.07
N ILE A 160 7.69 14.82 -8.97
CA ILE A 160 8.76 14.35 -9.85
C ILE A 160 9.98 13.92 -9.03
N ALA A 161 10.46 14.77 -8.11
CA ALA A 161 11.63 14.47 -7.28
C ALA A 161 11.44 13.17 -6.48
N ILE A 162 10.34 13.05 -5.75
CA ILE A 162 10.07 11.86 -4.91
C ILE A 162 9.85 10.61 -5.77
N GLU A 163 9.05 10.68 -6.85
CA GLU A 163 8.82 9.53 -7.73
C GLU A 163 10.12 9.06 -8.41
N ASN A 164 11.01 9.99 -8.80
CA ASN A 164 12.31 9.67 -9.36
C ASN A 164 13.20 9.00 -8.33
N TRP A 165 13.33 9.57 -7.14
CA TRP A 165 14.12 9.00 -6.06
C TRP A 165 13.66 7.59 -5.71
N MET A 166 12.35 7.38 -5.56
CA MET A 166 11.75 6.05 -5.30
C MET A 166 12.11 5.03 -6.39
N ARG A 167 12.04 5.44 -7.65
CA ARG A 167 12.37 4.58 -8.80
C ARG A 167 13.84 4.22 -8.81
N ASP A 168 14.71 5.22 -8.65
CA ASP A 168 16.16 5.06 -8.77
C ASP A 168 16.74 4.21 -7.62
N HIS A 169 16.09 4.23 -6.45
CA HIS A 169 16.42 3.37 -5.32
C HIS A 169 15.59 2.08 -5.25
N HIS A 170 14.76 1.80 -6.27
CA HIS A 170 13.94 0.59 -6.35
C HIS A 170 13.04 0.36 -5.13
N CYS A 171 12.45 1.40 -4.57
CA CYS A 171 11.59 1.31 -3.41
C CYS A 171 10.16 0.86 -3.79
N ASP A 172 9.60 -0.05 -2.99
CA ASP A 172 8.25 -0.61 -3.18
C ASP A 172 7.16 0.21 -2.50
N ALA A 173 7.52 0.92 -1.44
CA ALA A 173 6.64 1.76 -0.63
C ALA A 173 7.46 2.87 0.05
N SER A 174 6.79 3.89 0.57
CA SER A 174 7.46 4.99 1.28
C SER A 174 6.78 5.37 2.58
N ALA A 175 7.56 5.97 3.46
CA ALA A 175 7.15 6.66 4.68
C ALA A 175 7.74 8.07 4.64
N ILE A 176 6.90 9.09 4.48
CA ILE A 176 7.34 10.45 4.18
C ILE A 176 7.04 11.37 5.36
N GLN A 177 8.00 12.23 5.71
CA GLN A 177 7.80 13.30 6.67
C GLN A 177 6.74 14.29 6.17
N CYS A 178 5.70 14.54 6.97
CA CYS A 178 4.64 15.49 6.63
C CYS A 178 4.73 16.81 7.43
N TRP A 179 5.15 16.78 8.69
CA TRP A 179 5.34 17.94 9.59
C TRP A 179 6.83 18.21 9.80
N ASP A 180 7.30 19.37 9.96
CA ASP A 180 6.86 20.74 9.58
C ASP A 180 7.70 21.20 8.38
N THR A 181 8.75 20.42 8.06
CA THR A 181 9.81 20.78 7.10
C THR A 181 9.27 21.03 5.69
N PRO A 182 8.44 20.14 5.10
CA PRO A 182 7.92 20.37 3.76
C PRO A 182 7.07 21.65 3.66
N GLU A 183 6.20 21.83 4.64
CA GLU A 183 5.31 22.99 4.68
C GLU A 183 6.08 24.31 4.94
N ALA A 184 7.00 24.29 5.91
CA ALA A 184 7.74 25.49 6.31
C ALA A 184 8.79 25.91 5.27
N ASN A 185 9.50 24.96 4.68
CA ASN A 185 10.65 25.25 3.82
C ASN A 185 10.28 25.24 2.32
N TYR A 186 9.31 24.43 1.93
CA TYR A 186 8.89 24.34 0.53
C TYR A 186 7.48 24.89 0.28
N GLY A 187 6.64 24.94 1.32
CA GLY A 187 5.26 25.47 1.23
C GLY A 187 4.27 24.52 0.57
N CYS A 188 4.53 23.20 0.65
CA CYS A 188 3.66 22.15 0.12
C CYS A 188 3.46 21.04 1.14
N ALA A 189 2.25 20.47 1.17
CA ALA A 189 1.97 19.23 1.91
C ALA A 189 2.34 18.00 1.08
N MET A 190 2.72 16.92 1.77
CA MET A 190 3.09 15.64 1.15
C MET A 190 1.88 14.81 0.71
N CYS A 191 0.67 15.16 1.14
CA CYS A 191 -0.53 14.36 0.94
C CYS A 191 -0.80 14.03 -0.53
N LEU A 192 -0.61 14.99 -1.45
CA LEU A 192 -0.86 14.77 -2.88
C LEU A 192 0.11 13.73 -3.48
N VAL A 193 1.41 13.87 -3.25
CA VAL A 193 2.39 12.94 -3.79
C VAL A 193 2.17 11.53 -3.24
N MET A 194 1.88 11.39 -1.94
CA MET A 194 1.54 10.11 -1.32
C MET A 194 0.28 9.48 -1.93
N SER A 195 -0.74 10.29 -2.15
CA SER A 195 -2.01 9.88 -2.78
C SER A 195 -1.79 9.37 -4.20
N MET A 196 -1.07 10.13 -5.03
CA MET A 196 -0.79 9.77 -6.43
C MET A 196 0.10 8.52 -6.53
N MET A 197 1.11 8.39 -5.67
CA MET A 197 1.95 7.19 -5.62
C MET A 197 1.15 5.97 -5.17
N GLY A 198 0.31 6.10 -4.15
CA GLY A 198 -0.59 5.05 -3.69
C GLY A 198 -1.50 4.54 -4.81
N GLN A 199 -2.08 5.46 -5.60
CA GLN A 199 -2.90 5.13 -6.77
C GLN A 199 -2.13 4.35 -7.85
N LYS A 200 -0.83 4.60 -7.99
CA LYS A 200 0.08 3.89 -8.93
C LYS A 200 0.63 2.57 -8.38
N GLY A 201 0.21 2.14 -7.19
CA GLY A 201 0.67 0.89 -6.58
C GLY A 201 2.00 1.02 -5.82
N MET A 202 2.40 2.23 -5.46
CA MET A 202 3.49 2.56 -4.55
C MET A 202 2.91 3.17 -3.26
N PRO A 203 2.44 2.36 -2.31
CA PRO A 203 1.78 2.88 -1.11
C PRO A 203 2.72 3.75 -0.29
N SER A 204 2.18 4.83 0.27
CA SER A 204 2.95 5.82 0.99
C SER A 204 2.27 6.18 2.31
N ALA A 205 2.96 5.91 3.42
CA ALA A 205 2.53 6.26 4.77
C ALA A 205 2.97 7.67 5.13
N CYS A 206 2.13 8.39 5.85
CA CYS A 206 2.45 9.69 6.44
C CYS A 206 3.34 9.54 7.68
N GLU A 207 3.82 10.67 8.21
CA GLU A 207 4.47 10.76 9.54
C GLU A 207 5.78 9.97 9.67
N THR A 208 6.37 9.63 8.54
CA THR A 208 7.56 8.77 8.50
C THR A 208 7.30 7.39 9.16
N ASP A 209 6.05 6.88 9.06
CA ASP A 209 5.68 5.58 9.61
C ASP A 209 6.09 4.43 8.67
N VAL A 210 7.32 3.97 8.86
CA VAL A 210 7.89 2.85 8.09
C VAL A 210 7.07 1.57 8.27
N MET A 211 6.56 1.30 9.48
CA MET A 211 5.73 0.10 9.71
C MET A 211 4.36 0.23 9.08
N GLY A 212 3.81 1.44 9.02
CA GLY A 212 2.62 1.76 8.23
C GLY A 212 2.84 1.47 6.74
N ALA A 213 3.97 1.92 6.18
CA ALA A 213 4.33 1.65 4.79
C ALA A 213 4.48 0.14 4.49
N VAL A 214 5.13 -0.62 5.38
CA VAL A 214 5.22 -2.10 5.30
C VAL A 214 3.83 -2.73 5.30
N SER A 215 2.96 -2.28 6.20
CA SER A 215 1.58 -2.79 6.32
C SER A 215 0.76 -2.48 5.07
N MET A 216 0.88 -1.26 4.54
CA MET A 216 0.21 -0.85 3.31
C MET A 216 0.70 -1.69 2.11
N LEU A 217 2.01 -1.95 2.00
CA LEU A 217 2.54 -2.81 0.94
C LEU A 217 1.98 -4.25 1.04
N ALA A 218 1.92 -4.81 2.25
CA ALA A 218 1.33 -6.12 2.48
C ALA A 218 -0.15 -6.16 2.06
N LEU A 219 -0.94 -5.15 2.44
CA LEU A 219 -2.35 -5.02 2.08
C LEU A 219 -2.55 -4.87 0.56
N LEU A 220 -1.73 -4.05 -0.10
CA LEU A 220 -1.74 -3.92 -1.56
C LEU A 220 -1.52 -5.28 -2.24
N ARG A 221 -0.51 -6.04 -1.80
CA ARG A 221 -0.19 -7.35 -2.37
C ARG A 221 -1.26 -8.41 -2.07
N ALA A 222 -1.94 -8.29 -0.94
CA ALA A 222 -3.05 -9.18 -0.57
C ALA A 222 -4.34 -8.89 -1.32
N SER A 223 -4.69 -7.62 -1.49
CA SER A 223 -5.97 -7.18 -2.07
C SER A 223 -5.91 -6.90 -3.58
N GLY A 224 -4.75 -6.44 -4.08
CA GLY A 224 -4.61 -5.86 -5.41
C GLY A 224 -5.20 -4.45 -5.54
N VAL A 225 -5.62 -3.84 -4.43
CA VAL A 225 -6.21 -2.50 -4.37
C VAL A 225 -5.35 -1.60 -3.49
N ALA A 226 -5.21 -0.34 -3.86
CA ALA A 226 -4.45 0.63 -3.08
C ALA A 226 -5.03 0.79 -1.66
N PRO A 227 -4.23 0.59 -0.60
CA PRO A 227 -4.70 0.71 0.77
C PRO A 227 -4.81 2.17 1.18
N ILE A 228 -5.59 2.42 2.24
CA ILE A 228 -5.75 3.72 2.87
C ILE A 228 -4.95 3.74 4.18
N TYR A 229 -4.31 4.87 4.47
CA TYR A 229 -3.62 5.13 5.75
C TYR A 229 -4.49 6.04 6.61
N GLN A 230 -4.83 5.61 7.85
CA GLN A 230 -5.80 6.32 8.70
C GLN A 230 -5.41 6.24 10.16
N ASP A 231 -5.80 7.28 10.92
CA ASP A 231 -5.82 7.26 12.38
C ASP A 231 -7.10 6.64 12.91
N TRP A 232 -6.98 5.88 13.96
CA TRP A 232 -8.12 5.42 14.75
C TRP A 232 -8.52 6.55 15.72
N ASN A 233 -9.46 7.38 15.29
CA ASN A 233 -9.67 8.69 15.89
C ASN A 233 -10.65 8.67 17.05
N ASN A 234 -11.83 8.03 16.93
CA ASN A 234 -12.87 8.14 17.93
C ASN A 234 -13.84 6.95 17.92
N ASN A 235 -14.62 6.82 18.99
CA ASN A 235 -15.79 5.94 19.03
C ASN A 235 -16.88 6.46 18.10
N TYR A 236 -17.63 5.56 17.48
CA TYR A 236 -18.86 5.93 16.79
C TYR A 236 -20.02 5.86 17.78
N LYS A 237 -20.41 7.01 18.34
CA LYS A 237 -21.47 7.09 19.36
C LYS A 237 -21.20 6.12 20.54
N ASN A 238 -22.19 5.32 20.92
CA ASN A 238 -22.10 4.30 21.97
C ASN A 238 -22.01 2.86 21.38
N GLU A 239 -21.58 2.71 20.14
CA GLU A 239 -21.46 1.42 19.46
C GLU A 239 -20.03 0.88 19.59
N PRO A 240 -19.78 -0.13 20.47
CA PRO A 240 -18.42 -0.56 20.80
C PRO A 240 -17.70 -1.31 19.67
N ASP A 241 -18.43 -1.78 18.67
CA ASP A 241 -17.94 -2.47 17.47
C ASP A 241 -17.69 -1.55 16.29
N LYS A 242 -17.87 -0.22 16.47
CA LYS A 242 -17.65 0.79 15.44
C LYS A 242 -16.68 1.88 15.90
N CYS A 243 -15.91 2.38 14.97
CA CYS A 243 -14.99 3.51 15.19
C CYS A 243 -15.08 4.52 14.05
N ILE A 244 -14.56 5.71 14.31
CA ILE A 244 -14.33 6.74 13.31
C ILE A 244 -12.84 6.76 13.00
N ASN A 245 -12.51 6.58 11.74
CA ASN A 245 -11.15 6.71 11.23
C ASN A 245 -11.05 8.00 10.43
N VAL A 246 -9.98 8.75 10.65
CA VAL A 246 -9.72 10.03 9.97
C VAL A 246 -8.24 10.13 9.69
N HIS A 247 -7.90 10.77 8.60
CA HIS A 247 -6.54 11.21 8.31
C HIS A 247 -6.57 12.47 7.46
N CYS A 248 -5.47 13.24 7.42
CA CYS A 248 -5.40 14.50 6.70
C CYS A 248 -5.22 14.39 5.18
N SER A 249 -5.52 13.22 4.58
CA SER A 249 -5.78 13.05 3.14
C SER A 249 -4.61 12.68 2.23
N ASN A 250 -3.91 11.59 2.54
CA ASN A 250 -3.03 10.92 1.58
C ASN A 250 -3.73 9.74 0.86
N TYR A 251 -5.07 9.73 0.79
CA TYR A 251 -5.84 8.64 0.21
C TYR A 251 -5.70 8.59 -1.31
N PRO A 252 -5.52 7.39 -1.92
CA PRO A 252 -5.53 7.26 -3.37
C PRO A 252 -6.91 7.59 -3.95
N ALA A 253 -6.97 8.10 -5.19
CA ALA A 253 -8.21 8.54 -5.82
C ALA A 253 -9.28 7.43 -5.88
N CYS A 254 -8.88 6.16 -5.97
CA CYS A 254 -9.81 5.03 -5.96
C CYS A 254 -10.57 4.83 -4.62
N ALA A 255 -10.18 5.54 -3.57
CA ALA A 255 -10.88 5.51 -2.28
C ALA A 255 -12.11 6.44 -2.23
N PHE A 256 -12.31 7.26 -3.24
CA PHE A 256 -13.42 8.24 -3.31
C PHE A 256 -14.48 7.78 -4.31
N GLU A 257 -15.75 8.15 -4.06
CA GLU A 257 -16.86 7.91 -5.00
C GLU A 257 -16.79 8.78 -6.26
N GLY A 258 -16.00 9.86 -6.23
CA GLY A 258 -15.84 10.79 -7.32
C GLY A 258 -14.40 11.22 -7.49
N LYS A 259 -14.18 12.21 -8.34
CA LYS A 259 -12.88 12.82 -8.51
C LYS A 259 -12.54 13.63 -7.26
N PRO A 260 -11.38 13.37 -6.60
CA PRO A 260 -10.99 14.09 -5.39
C PRO A 260 -10.81 15.59 -5.66
N GLU A 261 -10.90 16.39 -4.62
CA GLU A 261 -10.65 17.82 -4.66
C GLU A 261 -9.28 18.16 -4.06
N LEU A 262 -8.61 19.13 -4.66
CA LEU A 262 -7.31 19.59 -4.25
C LEU A 262 -7.41 21.04 -3.75
N GLY A 263 -7.24 21.23 -2.45
CA GLY A 263 -7.44 22.49 -1.77
C GLY A 263 -6.39 22.79 -0.68
N ASN A 264 -6.61 23.82 0.11
CA ASN A 264 -5.76 24.15 1.25
C ASN A 264 -6.15 23.30 2.47
N LEU A 265 -5.15 22.89 3.25
CA LEU A 265 -5.36 22.22 4.52
C LEU A 265 -5.37 23.27 5.65
N ASP A 266 -6.54 23.74 6.04
CA ASP A 266 -6.71 24.87 6.98
C ASP A 266 -6.06 24.64 8.34
N ILE A 267 -6.06 23.41 8.84
CA ILE A 267 -5.46 23.06 10.14
C ILE A 267 -3.96 23.37 10.17
N LEU A 268 -3.23 23.07 9.10
CA LEU A 268 -1.79 23.34 9.04
C LEU A 268 -1.51 24.78 8.61
N ALA A 269 -2.36 25.37 7.77
CA ALA A 269 -2.26 26.78 7.37
C ALA A 269 -2.37 27.73 8.56
N THR A 270 -3.22 27.44 9.54
CA THR A 270 -3.38 28.24 10.76
C THR A 270 -2.20 28.10 11.74
N THR A 271 -1.56 26.92 11.78
CA THR A 271 -0.46 26.63 12.72
C THR A 271 0.87 27.19 12.26
N LEU A 272 1.14 27.14 10.95
CA LEU A 272 2.44 27.52 10.37
C LEU A 272 2.42 28.86 9.62
N GLY A 273 1.26 29.51 9.51
CA GLY A 273 1.12 30.78 8.78
C GLY A 273 1.42 30.67 7.27
N THR A 274 1.59 29.46 6.77
CA THR A 274 1.89 29.17 5.37
C THR A 274 0.65 28.81 4.60
N LEU A 275 0.41 29.56 3.57
CA LEU A 275 -0.61 29.30 2.56
C LEU A 275 -0.19 28.12 1.70
N SER A 276 -1.09 27.23 1.46
CA SER A 276 -1.07 26.24 0.39
C SER A 276 -0.68 24.79 0.68
N LEU A 277 -1.30 24.26 1.66
CA LEU A 277 -1.38 22.82 1.77
C LEU A 277 -2.49 22.34 0.84
N ILE A 278 -2.17 21.48 -0.06
CA ILE A 278 -3.15 20.90 -0.97
C ILE A 278 -3.64 19.60 -0.34
N HIS A 279 -4.93 19.52 -0.10
CA HIS A 279 -5.61 18.45 0.60
C HIS A 279 -6.68 17.85 -0.30
N ILE A 280 -6.89 16.58 -0.22
CA ILE A 280 -8.00 15.88 -0.85
C ILE A 280 -9.15 15.88 0.15
N SER A 281 -10.23 16.61 -0.12
CA SER A 281 -11.40 16.66 0.75
C SER A 281 -12.56 15.85 0.21
N GLU A 282 -13.15 15.20 1.05
CA GLU A 282 -14.42 14.55 1.36
C GLU A 282 -14.22 13.09 1.81
N PRO A 283 -14.62 12.78 3.03
CA PRO A 283 -14.71 11.39 3.45
C PRO A 283 -15.90 10.76 2.76
N THR A 284 -15.65 10.03 1.72
CA THR A 284 -16.63 9.08 1.23
C THR A 284 -16.91 8.10 2.36
N ARG A 285 -18.18 7.90 2.70
CA ARG A 285 -18.57 6.78 3.54
C ARG A 285 -18.08 5.52 2.87
N LEU A 286 -16.97 4.94 3.36
CA LEU A 286 -16.66 3.56 3.05
C LEU A 286 -17.84 2.74 3.58
N GLY A 287 -18.73 2.33 2.68
CA GLY A 287 -19.77 1.36 3.01
C GLY A 287 -19.07 0.06 3.40
N MET A 288 -19.09 -0.24 4.67
CA MET A 288 -18.80 -1.58 5.14
C MET A 288 -20.00 -2.47 4.91
#